data_4c944fce28c8b249255c97cba61eab8d
#
_entry.id   4c944fce28c8b249255c97cba61eab8d
#
_cell.length_a   1.000
_cell.length_b   1.000
_cell.length_c   1.000
_cell.angle_alpha   90.00
_cell.angle_beta   90.00
_cell.angle_gamma   90.00
#
_symmetry.space_group_name_H-M   'P 1'
#
loop_
_entity.id
_entity.type
_entity.pdbx_description
1 polymer ?
#
loop_
_entity_poly.entity_id
_entity_poly.type
_entity_poly.pdbx_seq_one_letter_code
_entity_poly.pdbx_strand_id
1 'polypeptide(L)'
;MQNDLFQGIWPAMLTPVKPNGEPDSRQIQKLVEALIREGADGLYLLGTTGMGPLLSERQRRSVCEWTVEAADKRVPIMAHVGSMTTQSSVALARDAAQAGADAISAVGPIYYQQNIDSVFAHYRSIGSVCALPFFPYHFAASSRLTFSPQQFSEKLLALPHVAGIKYTSLDLYEMGLLHGICGERVRIFSGADELFCHAALSGAVGAIGSYYNLWVRECKRVRKAFLKGNVNAARRFMPAFQHAISVTVHDMWGFFRKALAMKFDVDIGDTIAPLTSGKNVWRESEVSDLFELIENASTI
;
A
#
# COMPACT_ATOMS: atom_id res chain seq x y z
N MET A 1 12.31 -4.38 -20.02
CA MET A 1 12.39 -5.38 -18.96
C MET A 1 12.20 -4.84 -17.53
N GLN A 2 12.49 -3.57 -17.21
CA GLN A 2 12.16 -2.98 -15.88
C GLN A 2 10.66 -2.71 -15.65
N ASN A 3 9.89 -2.72 -16.71
CA ASN A 3 8.48 -2.33 -16.69
C ASN A 3 7.52 -3.35 -16.05
N ASP A 4 7.89 -4.61 -15.88
CA ASP A 4 6.99 -5.65 -15.37
C ASP A 4 7.00 -5.83 -13.85
N LEU A 5 7.94 -5.19 -13.15
CA LEU A 5 8.09 -5.31 -11.69
C LEU A 5 6.96 -4.62 -10.89
N PHE A 6 6.46 -3.49 -11.39
CA PHE A 6 5.50 -2.66 -10.63
C PHE A 6 4.07 -2.87 -11.14
N GLN A 7 3.48 -4.01 -10.81
CA GLN A 7 2.10 -4.39 -11.12
C GLN A 7 1.59 -5.45 -10.13
N GLY A 8 0.32 -5.83 -10.20
CA GLY A 8 -0.23 -6.91 -9.38
C GLY A 8 -0.72 -6.48 -8.01
N ILE A 9 -0.70 -7.38 -7.03
CA ILE A 9 -1.24 -7.17 -5.68
C ILE A 9 -0.11 -7.03 -4.67
N TRP A 10 -0.04 -5.88 -4.03
CA TRP A 10 1.01 -5.49 -3.09
C TRP A 10 0.44 -5.23 -1.70
N PRO A 11 0.77 -6.00 -0.69
CA PRO A 11 0.44 -5.63 0.69
C PRO A 11 1.04 -4.28 1.06
N ALA A 12 0.20 -3.36 1.55
CA ALA A 12 0.66 -2.24 2.36
C ALA A 12 1.03 -2.84 3.72
N MET A 13 2.30 -3.24 3.85
CA MET A 13 2.79 -4.08 4.93
C MET A 13 2.60 -3.40 6.28
N LEU A 14 2.07 -4.14 7.24
CA LEU A 14 2.03 -3.74 8.65
C LEU A 14 3.45 -3.67 9.20
N THR A 15 3.67 -2.86 10.23
CA THR A 15 4.94 -2.82 10.95
C THR A 15 4.73 -3.45 12.32
N PRO A 16 5.14 -4.70 12.53
CA PRO A 16 5.15 -5.31 13.86
C PRO A 16 5.97 -4.49 14.86
N VAL A 17 5.41 -4.28 16.04
CA VAL A 17 6.06 -3.50 17.10
C VAL A 17 6.06 -4.26 18.43
N LYS A 18 7.08 -4.01 19.24
CA LYS A 18 7.19 -4.48 20.61
C LYS A 18 6.29 -3.68 21.55
N PRO A 19 6.03 -4.14 22.79
CA PRO A 19 5.20 -3.40 23.74
C PRO A 19 5.69 -1.97 24.05
N ASN A 20 6.95 -1.66 23.81
CA ASN A 20 7.51 -0.31 23.98
C ASN A 20 7.38 0.56 22.72
N GLY A 21 6.69 0.09 21.66
CA GLY A 21 6.51 0.80 20.39
C GLY A 21 7.69 0.75 19.43
N GLU A 22 8.78 0.08 19.77
CA GLU A 22 9.90 -0.14 18.84
C GLU A 22 9.54 -1.24 17.82
N PRO A 23 9.90 -1.07 16.54
CA PRO A 23 9.71 -2.11 15.53
C PRO A 23 10.37 -3.43 15.94
N ASP A 24 9.71 -4.55 15.65
CA ASP A 24 10.19 -5.90 15.94
C ASP A 24 10.74 -6.57 14.68
N SER A 25 12.07 -6.58 14.54
CA SER A 25 12.76 -7.15 13.37
C SER A 25 12.42 -8.62 13.12
N ARG A 26 12.25 -9.42 14.19
CA ARG A 26 11.91 -10.85 14.07
C ARG A 26 10.51 -11.05 13.51
N GLN A 27 9.55 -10.28 13.99
CA GLN A 27 8.17 -10.37 13.51
C GLN A 27 8.03 -9.75 12.09
N ILE A 28 8.80 -8.70 11.78
CA ILE A 28 8.91 -8.15 10.42
C ILE A 28 9.39 -9.23 9.45
N GLN A 29 10.46 -9.94 9.78
CA GLN A 29 11.00 -11.03 8.97
C GLN A 29 9.96 -12.13 8.75
N LYS A 30 9.27 -12.59 9.81
CA LYS A 30 8.19 -13.58 9.70
C LYS A 30 7.06 -13.11 8.76
N LEU A 31 6.65 -11.85 8.88
CA LEU A 31 5.60 -11.27 8.02
C LEU A 31 6.04 -11.21 6.56
N VAL A 32 7.26 -10.76 6.29
CA VAL A 32 7.82 -10.74 4.92
C VAL A 32 7.81 -12.14 4.30
N GLU A 33 8.30 -13.15 5.03
CA GLU A 33 8.30 -14.53 4.57
C GLU A 33 6.88 -15.05 4.30
N ALA A 34 5.92 -14.73 5.16
CA ALA A 34 4.53 -15.10 4.98
C ALA A 34 3.94 -14.47 3.72
N LEU A 35 4.12 -13.17 3.52
CA LEU A 35 3.57 -12.45 2.36
C LEU A 35 4.18 -12.92 1.04
N ILE A 36 5.48 -13.20 1.00
CA ILE A 36 6.15 -13.76 -0.18
C ILE A 36 5.62 -15.16 -0.48
N ARG A 37 5.48 -16.01 0.54
CA ARG A 37 4.91 -17.38 0.39
C ARG A 37 3.46 -17.35 -0.10
N GLU A 38 2.68 -16.35 0.31
CA GLU A 38 1.31 -16.12 -0.18
C GLU A 38 1.28 -15.53 -1.60
N GLY A 39 2.43 -15.19 -2.18
CA GLY A 39 2.59 -14.79 -3.56
C GLY A 39 2.40 -13.29 -3.80
N ALA A 40 2.72 -12.43 -2.85
CA ALA A 40 2.76 -10.98 -3.06
C ALA A 40 3.61 -10.64 -4.30
N ASP A 41 3.14 -9.69 -5.12
CA ASP A 41 3.87 -9.22 -6.30
C ASP A 41 4.94 -8.17 -5.94
N GLY A 42 4.88 -7.63 -4.75
CA GLY A 42 5.81 -6.69 -4.13
C GLY A 42 5.32 -6.29 -2.74
N LEU A 43 6.12 -5.52 -1.99
CA LEU A 43 5.78 -5.03 -0.66
C LEU A 43 5.85 -3.50 -0.62
N TYR A 44 4.82 -2.87 -0.06
CA TYR A 44 4.75 -1.43 0.16
C TYR A 44 4.93 -1.13 1.65
N LEU A 45 6.02 -0.49 2.02
CA LEU A 45 6.41 -0.27 3.42
C LEU A 45 6.06 1.10 3.94
N LEU A 46 5.88 1.21 5.26
CA LEU A 46 5.91 2.48 6.00
C LEU A 46 4.83 3.48 5.59
N GLY A 47 3.77 2.98 4.91
CA GLY A 47 2.56 3.77 4.65
C GLY A 47 1.68 3.90 5.89
N THR A 48 0.43 4.34 5.69
CA THR A 48 -0.58 4.49 6.76
C THR A 48 -0.79 3.18 7.52
N THR A 49 -0.98 2.08 6.80
CA THR A 49 -1.19 0.74 7.39
C THR A 49 -0.01 0.30 8.25
N GLY A 50 1.20 0.57 7.82
CA GLY A 50 2.44 0.27 8.54
C GLY A 50 2.81 1.31 9.60
N MET A 51 1.90 2.23 9.95
CA MET A 51 2.13 3.27 10.97
C MET A 51 3.39 4.12 10.71
N GLY A 52 3.86 4.20 9.46
CA GLY A 52 5.10 4.91 9.10
C GLY A 52 5.19 6.34 9.62
N PRO A 53 4.12 7.17 9.53
CA PRO A 53 4.13 8.53 10.07
C PRO A 53 4.33 8.64 11.59
N LEU A 54 4.13 7.55 12.35
CA LEU A 54 4.30 7.51 13.80
C LEU A 54 5.69 6.99 14.22
N LEU A 55 6.48 6.53 13.27
CA LEU A 55 7.84 6.06 13.49
C LEU A 55 8.85 7.20 13.28
N SER A 56 9.89 7.23 14.10
CA SER A 56 11.05 8.12 13.88
C SER A 56 11.77 7.76 12.58
N GLU A 57 12.55 8.70 12.03
CA GLU A 57 13.37 8.45 10.83
C GLU A 57 14.31 7.25 11.01
N ARG A 58 14.94 7.12 12.20
CA ARG A 58 15.77 5.97 12.56
C ARG A 58 14.99 4.64 12.48
N GLN A 59 13.80 4.59 13.07
CA GLN A 59 12.95 3.38 13.04
C GLN A 59 12.51 3.03 11.62
N ARG A 60 12.13 4.04 10.83
CA ARG A 60 11.74 3.85 9.42
C ARG A 60 12.90 3.30 8.59
N ARG A 61 14.12 3.78 8.80
CA ARG A 61 15.32 3.23 8.17
C ARG A 61 15.49 1.76 8.54
N SER A 62 15.47 1.43 9.83
CA SER A 62 15.63 0.04 10.30
C SER A 62 14.57 -0.90 9.73
N VAL A 63 13.29 -0.48 9.69
CA VAL A 63 12.21 -1.28 9.08
C VAL A 63 12.49 -1.53 7.60
N CYS A 64 12.96 -0.52 6.86
CA CYS A 64 13.30 -0.66 5.45
C CYS A 64 14.46 -1.65 5.26
N GLU A 65 15.55 -1.49 6.00
CA GLU A 65 16.73 -2.37 5.96
C GLU A 65 16.36 -3.83 6.26
N TRP A 66 15.65 -4.09 7.34
CA TRP A 66 15.23 -5.46 7.72
C TRP A 66 14.27 -6.09 6.71
N THR A 67 13.40 -5.28 6.10
CA THR A 67 12.47 -5.81 5.10
C THR A 67 13.19 -6.13 3.79
N VAL A 68 14.11 -5.27 3.34
CA VAL A 68 14.93 -5.52 2.14
C VAL A 68 15.80 -6.75 2.34
N GLU A 69 16.45 -6.89 3.50
CA GLU A 69 17.23 -8.07 3.87
C GLU A 69 16.37 -9.34 3.85
N ALA A 70 15.20 -9.31 4.54
CA ALA A 70 14.30 -10.47 4.60
C ALA A 70 13.71 -10.82 3.23
N ALA A 71 13.42 -9.85 2.39
CA ALA A 71 12.88 -10.11 1.04
C ALA A 71 13.91 -10.75 0.11
N ASP A 72 15.19 -10.48 0.31
CA ASP A 72 16.31 -11.06 -0.46
C ASP A 72 16.07 -11.03 -1.98
N LYS A 73 15.64 -9.88 -2.49
CA LYS A 73 15.31 -9.64 -3.92
C LYS A 73 14.26 -10.58 -4.53
N ARG A 74 13.53 -11.33 -3.70
CA ARG A 74 12.46 -12.23 -4.18
C ARG A 74 11.23 -11.48 -4.68
N VAL A 75 10.99 -10.29 -4.15
CA VAL A 75 9.92 -9.38 -4.58
C VAL A 75 10.42 -7.93 -4.48
N PRO A 76 9.94 -7.01 -5.33
CA PRO A 76 10.31 -5.61 -5.24
C PRO A 76 9.75 -4.93 -3.99
N ILE A 77 10.52 -3.98 -3.47
CA ILE A 77 10.21 -3.21 -2.26
C ILE A 77 10.00 -1.75 -2.61
N MET A 78 8.83 -1.20 -2.30
CA MET A 78 8.53 0.23 -2.42
C MET A 78 8.41 0.85 -1.03
N ALA A 79 9.33 1.74 -0.68
CA ALA A 79 9.33 2.42 0.61
C ALA A 79 8.53 3.74 0.54
N HIS A 80 7.54 3.91 1.42
CA HIS A 80 6.89 5.20 1.61
C HIS A 80 7.80 6.12 2.43
N VAL A 81 8.18 7.26 1.85
CA VAL A 81 9.11 8.23 2.42
C VAL A 81 8.45 9.56 2.80
N GLY A 82 7.12 9.67 2.58
CA GLY A 82 6.38 10.87 2.95
C GLY A 82 6.48 11.17 4.45
N SER A 83 6.66 12.45 4.78
CA SER A 83 6.77 12.97 6.15
C SER A 83 6.13 14.37 6.21
N MET A 84 6.06 14.94 7.43
CA MET A 84 5.50 16.28 7.65
C MET A 84 6.28 17.38 6.95
N THR A 85 7.57 17.20 6.71
CA THR A 85 8.42 18.19 6.03
C THR A 85 9.04 17.61 4.77
N THR A 86 9.29 18.47 3.77
CA THR A 86 10.02 18.08 2.56
C THR A 86 11.43 17.60 2.90
N GLN A 87 12.10 18.25 3.86
CA GLN A 87 13.45 17.88 4.27
C GLN A 87 13.51 16.46 4.83
N SER A 88 12.61 16.10 5.74
CA SER A 88 12.55 14.73 6.27
C SER A 88 12.20 13.71 5.19
N SER A 89 11.28 14.04 4.27
CA SER A 89 10.93 13.15 3.16
C SER A 89 12.13 12.90 2.23
N VAL A 90 12.94 13.93 1.96
CA VAL A 90 14.18 13.84 1.18
C VAL A 90 15.23 12.98 1.89
N ALA A 91 15.40 13.14 3.21
CA ALA A 91 16.30 12.30 4.01
C ALA A 91 15.88 10.81 3.96
N LEU A 92 14.58 10.54 4.20
CA LEU A 92 14.02 9.19 4.13
C LEU A 92 14.12 8.56 2.74
N ALA A 93 14.04 9.35 1.67
CA ALA A 93 14.25 8.84 0.30
C ALA A 93 15.69 8.39 0.05
N ARG A 94 16.69 9.13 0.59
CA ARG A 94 18.09 8.70 0.57
C ARG A 94 18.31 7.42 1.36
N ASP A 95 17.73 7.37 2.56
CA ASP A 95 17.82 6.19 3.43
C ASP A 95 17.22 4.95 2.76
N ALA A 96 16.05 5.08 2.13
CA ALA A 96 15.41 3.99 1.40
C ALA A 96 16.27 3.49 0.23
N ALA A 97 16.88 4.41 -0.53
CA ALA A 97 17.81 4.06 -1.60
C ALA A 97 19.06 3.34 -1.07
N GLN A 98 19.63 3.81 0.03
CA GLN A 98 20.80 3.18 0.69
C GLN A 98 20.46 1.81 1.27
N ALA A 99 19.24 1.62 1.78
CA ALA A 99 18.76 0.34 2.27
C ALA A 99 18.50 -0.68 1.15
N GLY A 100 18.47 -0.25 -0.12
CA GLY A 100 18.26 -1.13 -1.27
C GLY A 100 16.80 -1.32 -1.66
N ALA A 101 15.93 -0.38 -1.34
CA ALA A 101 14.57 -0.36 -1.87
C ALA A 101 14.58 -0.23 -3.41
N ASP A 102 13.58 -0.82 -4.08
CA ASP A 102 13.45 -0.80 -5.55
C ASP A 102 12.67 0.42 -6.05
N ALA A 103 11.88 1.06 -5.19
CA ALA A 103 11.13 2.27 -5.49
C ALA A 103 10.84 3.07 -4.21
N ILE A 104 10.50 4.34 -4.40
CA ILE A 104 10.01 5.20 -3.32
C ILE A 104 8.60 5.73 -3.64
N SER A 105 7.83 5.98 -2.60
CA SER A 105 6.52 6.62 -2.68
C SER A 105 6.40 7.70 -1.60
N ALA A 106 5.65 8.76 -1.87
CA ALA A 106 5.39 9.79 -0.88
C ALA A 106 3.97 10.33 -1.01
N VAL A 107 3.24 10.39 0.13
CA VAL A 107 2.00 11.16 0.20
C VAL A 107 2.35 12.65 0.15
N GLY A 108 1.48 13.46 -0.42
CA GLY A 108 1.62 14.93 -0.41
C GLY A 108 1.52 15.49 1.01
N PRO A 109 1.80 16.79 1.20
CA PRO A 109 1.59 17.47 2.47
C PRO A 109 0.13 17.33 2.92
N ILE A 110 -0.10 16.76 4.11
CA ILE A 110 -1.44 16.39 4.58
C ILE A 110 -1.97 17.30 5.70
N TYR A 111 -1.11 17.97 6.43
CA TYR A 111 -1.52 18.77 7.60
C TYR A 111 -2.05 20.16 7.21
N TYR A 112 -1.32 20.87 6.36
CA TYR A 112 -1.74 22.16 5.84
C TYR A 112 -2.38 21.99 4.47
N GLN A 113 -3.49 22.71 4.23
CA GLN A 113 -4.08 22.77 2.89
C GLN A 113 -3.07 23.40 1.93
N GLN A 114 -2.81 22.71 0.82
CA GLN A 114 -1.83 23.10 -0.18
C GLN A 114 -2.52 23.30 -1.54
N ASN A 115 -1.92 24.13 -2.39
CA ASN A 115 -2.24 24.19 -3.80
C ASN A 115 -1.43 23.12 -4.57
N ILE A 116 -1.83 22.86 -5.80
CA ILE A 116 -1.19 21.84 -6.64
C ILE A 116 0.29 22.11 -6.88
N ASP A 117 0.72 23.38 -7.02
CA ASP A 117 2.11 23.75 -7.26
C ASP A 117 3.01 23.40 -6.07
N SER A 118 2.55 23.70 -4.86
CA SER A 118 3.26 23.36 -3.63
C SER A 118 3.39 21.85 -3.43
N VAL A 119 2.33 21.08 -3.74
CA VAL A 119 2.36 19.62 -3.69
C VAL A 119 3.38 19.05 -4.67
N PHE A 120 3.38 19.53 -5.91
CA PHE A 120 4.32 19.05 -6.93
C PHE A 120 5.75 19.55 -6.74
N ALA A 121 5.96 20.71 -6.10
CA ALA A 121 7.29 21.15 -5.65
C ALA A 121 7.85 20.18 -4.57
N HIS A 122 7.02 19.76 -3.61
CA HIS A 122 7.37 18.73 -2.63
C HIS A 122 7.75 17.39 -3.30
N TYR A 123 6.92 16.89 -4.20
CA TYR A 123 7.21 15.65 -4.94
C TYR A 123 8.49 15.75 -5.79
N ARG A 124 8.71 16.89 -6.45
CA ARG A 124 9.94 17.12 -7.24
C ARG A 124 11.19 17.03 -6.37
N SER A 125 11.16 17.65 -5.18
CA SER A 125 12.28 17.59 -4.25
C SER A 125 12.60 16.15 -3.82
N ILE A 126 11.58 15.33 -3.58
CA ILE A 126 11.73 13.92 -3.21
C ILE A 126 12.24 13.10 -4.40
N GLY A 127 11.61 13.21 -5.56
CA GLY A 127 11.96 12.43 -6.73
C GLY A 127 13.34 12.76 -7.31
N SER A 128 13.90 13.95 -7.00
CA SER A 128 15.23 14.36 -7.48
C SER A 128 16.40 13.82 -6.63
N VAL A 129 16.11 13.21 -5.47
CA VAL A 129 17.17 12.92 -4.48
C VAL A 129 17.90 11.61 -4.74
N CYS A 130 17.29 10.69 -5.46
CA CYS A 130 17.87 9.40 -5.85
C CYS A 130 17.29 8.97 -7.21
N ALA A 131 17.95 7.98 -7.85
CA ALA A 131 17.53 7.46 -9.16
C ALA A 131 16.45 6.37 -9.08
N LEU A 132 15.83 6.15 -7.90
CA LEU A 132 14.79 5.15 -7.76
C LEU A 132 13.49 5.58 -8.48
N PRO A 133 12.73 4.63 -9.07
CA PRO A 133 11.38 4.86 -9.52
C PRO A 133 10.53 5.53 -8.44
N PHE A 134 9.87 6.64 -8.78
CA PHE A 134 9.08 7.42 -7.85
C PHE A 134 7.57 7.25 -8.12
N PHE A 135 6.82 6.97 -7.06
CA PHE A 135 5.37 6.83 -7.05
C PHE A 135 4.75 7.84 -6.09
N PRO A 136 4.39 9.06 -6.54
CA PRO A 136 3.55 9.95 -5.75
C PRO A 136 2.34 9.21 -5.21
N TYR A 137 1.92 9.55 -3.99
CA TYR A 137 0.75 8.97 -3.37
C TYR A 137 -0.36 10.01 -3.25
N HIS A 138 -1.35 9.92 -4.12
CA HIS A 138 -2.57 10.70 -4.01
C HIS A 138 -3.55 9.99 -3.08
N PHE A 139 -3.81 10.61 -1.91
CA PHE A 139 -4.79 10.15 -0.95
C PHE A 139 -5.90 11.20 -0.85
N ALA A 140 -6.94 11.06 -1.68
CA ALA A 140 -7.98 12.07 -1.88
C ALA A 140 -8.64 12.51 -0.58
N ALA A 141 -8.95 11.59 0.33
CA ALA A 141 -9.58 11.89 1.62
C ALA A 141 -8.74 12.81 2.53
N SER A 142 -7.41 12.78 2.40
CA SER A 142 -6.50 13.56 3.24
C SER A 142 -5.94 14.78 2.55
N SER A 143 -5.77 14.75 1.24
CA SER A 143 -5.06 15.81 0.51
C SER A 143 -5.87 17.08 0.36
N ARG A 144 -7.21 16.98 0.31
CA ARG A 144 -8.13 18.10 0.01
C ARG A 144 -7.69 18.91 -1.23
N LEU A 145 -6.90 18.30 -2.10
CA LEU A 145 -6.34 18.93 -3.28
C LEU A 145 -7.41 18.97 -4.38
N THR A 146 -7.68 20.18 -4.89
CA THR A 146 -8.56 20.37 -6.06
C THR A 146 -7.70 20.57 -7.30
N PHE A 147 -7.97 19.80 -8.35
CA PHE A 147 -7.25 19.88 -9.63
C PHE A 147 -8.14 19.40 -10.77
N SER A 148 -7.77 19.76 -12.01
CA SER A 148 -8.27 19.05 -13.17
C SER A 148 -7.37 17.85 -13.50
N PRO A 149 -7.90 16.73 -13.99
CA PRO A 149 -7.09 15.58 -14.39
C PRO A 149 -5.98 15.94 -15.35
N GLN A 150 -6.24 16.88 -16.29
CA GLN A 150 -5.23 17.37 -17.23
C GLN A 150 -4.07 18.05 -16.51
N GLN A 151 -4.35 19.02 -15.63
CA GLN A 151 -3.33 19.76 -14.88
C GLN A 151 -2.50 18.81 -13.97
N PHE A 152 -3.15 17.86 -13.32
CA PHE A 152 -2.47 16.89 -12.46
C PHE A 152 -1.55 15.99 -13.28
N SER A 153 -2.03 15.48 -14.42
CA SER A 153 -1.26 14.60 -15.30
C SER A 153 -0.02 15.28 -15.88
N GLU A 154 -0.15 16.53 -16.34
CA GLU A 154 0.98 17.32 -16.86
C GLU A 154 2.08 17.49 -15.79
N LYS A 155 1.68 17.85 -14.57
CA LYS A 155 2.63 17.99 -13.45
C LYS A 155 3.24 16.66 -13.02
N LEU A 156 2.45 15.57 -13.04
CA LEU A 156 2.92 14.22 -12.71
C LEU A 156 3.99 13.76 -13.71
N LEU A 157 3.71 13.92 -15.01
CA LEU A 157 4.64 13.54 -16.07
C LEU A 157 5.94 14.36 -16.10
N ALA A 158 5.93 15.55 -15.49
CA ALA A 158 7.09 16.42 -15.35
C ALA A 158 7.96 16.14 -14.12
N LEU A 159 7.58 15.15 -13.28
CA LEU A 159 8.37 14.78 -12.11
C LEU A 159 9.58 13.93 -12.53
N PRO A 160 10.75 14.13 -11.87
CA PRO A 160 11.91 13.26 -12.07
C PRO A 160 11.62 11.84 -11.59
N HIS A 161 12.07 10.86 -12.37
CA HIS A 161 11.97 9.42 -12.08
C HIS A 161 10.55 8.91 -11.80
N VAL A 162 9.51 9.66 -12.20
CA VAL A 162 8.13 9.18 -12.05
C VAL A 162 7.93 7.89 -12.85
N ALA A 163 7.47 6.85 -12.17
CA ALA A 163 7.16 5.54 -12.75
C ALA A 163 5.68 5.16 -12.60
N GLY A 164 4.99 5.82 -11.69
CA GLY A 164 3.58 5.55 -11.43
C GLY A 164 3.01 6.44 -10.35
N ILE A 165 1.83 6.08 -9.88
CA ILE A 165 1.13 6.73 -8.79
C ILE A 165 0.39 5.68 -7.95
N LYS A 166 0.41 5.81 -6.61
CA LYS A 166 -0.58 5.16 -5.76
C LYS A 166 -1.77 6.10 -5.62
N TYR A 167 -2.93 5.63 -6.05
CA TYR A 167 -4.15 6.44 -6.12
C TYR A 167 -5.24 5.86 -5.22
N THR A 168 -5.46 6.48 -4.05
CA THR A 168 -6.48 6.08 -3.09
C THR A 168 -7.65 7.05 -3.14
N SER A 169 -8.65 6.68 -3.92
CA SER A 169 -9.90 7.40 -4.09
C SER A 169 -10.99 6.41 -4.50
N LEU A 170 -12.25 6.74 -4.22
CA LEU A 170 -13.41 6.03 -4.75
C LEU A 170 -13.81 6.53 -6.15
N ASP A 171 -13.22 7.63 -6.61
CA ASP A 171 -13.46 8.21 -7.93
C ASP A 171 -12.66 7.47 -9.03
N LEU A 172 -13.26 6.40 -9.52
CA LEU A 172 -12.70 5.62 -10.64
C LEU A 172 -12.82 6.35 -11.98
N TYR A 173 -13.73 7.31 -12.11
CA TYR A 173 -13.83 8.14 -13.30
C TYR A 173 -12.60 9.03 -13.43
N GLU A 174 -12.22 9.73 -12.34
CA GLU A 174 -10.99 10.53 -12.32
C GLU A 174 -9.75 9.66 -12.60
N MET A 175 -9.68 8.46 -11.99
CA MET A 175 -8.59 7.50 -12.27
C MET A 175 -8.52 7.15 -13.76
N GLY A 176 -9.66 6.88 -14.41
CA GLY A 176 -9.73 6.57 -15.84
C GLY A 176 -9.27 7.74 -16.71
N LEU A 177 -9.61 8.98 -16.36
CA LEU A 177 -9.13 10.18 -17.05
C LEU A 177 -7.60 10.34 -16.92
N LEU A 178 -7.05 10.14 -15.70
CA LEU A 178 -5.60 10.16 -15.48
C LEU A 178 -4.89 9.10 -16.32
N HIS A 179 -5.42 7.87 -16.35
CA HIS A 179 -4.89 6.80 -17.20
C HIS A 179 -4.94 7.18 -18.69
N GLY A 180 -6.06 7.71 -19.18
CA GLY A 180 -6.22 8.13 -20.57
C GLY A 180 -5.22 9.21 -21.01
N ILE A 181 -4.89 10.15 -20.11
CA ILE A 181 -3.93 11.23 -20.39
C ILE A 181 -2.48 10.75 -20.27
N CYS A 182 -2.16 9.99 -19.19
CA CYS A 182 -0.80 9.55 -18.93
C CYS A 182 -0.38 8.33 -19.78
N GLY A 183 -1.33 7.49 -20.16
CA GLY A 183 -1.06 6.21 -20.84
C GLY A 183 -0.13 5.30 -20.03
N GLU A 184 0.62 4.46 -20.73
CA GLU A 184 1.57 3.51 -20.15
C GLU A 184 2.79 4.17 -19.45
N ARG A 185 2.94 5.49 -19.56
CA ARG A 185 4.04 6.22 -18.91
C ARG A 185 3.92 6.29 -17.40
N VAL A 186 2.71 6.16 -16.88
CA VAL A 186 2.42 6.22 -15.44
C VAL A 186 1.61 5.01 -15.02
N ARG A 187 2.18 4.16 -14.20
CA ARG A 187 1.51 3.00 -13.62
C ARG A 187 0.60 3.43 -12.48
N ILE A 188 -0.67 3.09 -12.55
CA ILE A 188 -1.63 3.40 -11.49
C ILE A 188 -1.80 2.18 -10.59
N PHE A 189 -1.46 2.30 -9.31
CA PHE A 189 -1.85 1.36 -8.27
C PHE A 189 -3.10 1.89 -7.55
N SER A 190 -4.18 1.13 -7.56
CA SER A 190 -5.34 1.44 -6.72
C SER A 190 -4.98 1.26 -5.25
N GLY A 191 -5.31 2.25 -4.43
CA GLY A 191 -5.13 2.18 -2.98
C GLY A 191 -6.41 1.88 -2.22
N ALA A 192 -7.53 1.64 -2.92
CA ALA A 192 -8.81 1.25 -2.36
C ALA A 192 -8.99 -0.27 -2.55
N ASP A 193 -8.80 -1.03 -1.48
CA ASP A 193 -8.84 -2.50 -1.49
C ASP A 193 -10.20 -3.01 -2.00
N GLU A 194 -11.26 -2.38 -1.55
CA GLU A 194 -12.66 -2.66 -1.90
C GLU A 194 -13.00 -2.45 -3.38
N LEU A 195 -12.08 -1.88 -4.16
CA LEU A 195 -12.30 -1.56 -5.58
C LEU A 195 -11.27 -2.18 -6.54
N PHE A 196 -10.39 -3.08 -6.10
CA PHE A 196 -9.22 -3.46 -6.91
C PHE A 196 -9.55 -4.09 -8.28
N CYS A 197 -10.64 -4.85 -8.41
CA CYS A 197 -11.10 -5.34 -9.70
C CYS A 197 -11.76 -4.22 -10.53
N HIS A 198 -12.53 -3.33 -9.91
CA HIS A 198 -13.15 -2.20 -10.60
C HIS A 198 -12.09 -1.22 -11.12
N ALA A 199 -11.08 -0.94 -10.31
CA ALA A 199 -9.96 -0.08 -10.67
C ALA A 199 -9.15 -0.61 -11.88
N ALA A 200 -9.11 -1.93 -12.08
CA ALA A 200 -8.46 -2.52 -13.24
C ALA A 200 -9.14 -2.11 -14.56
N LEU A 201 -10.48 -1.89 -14.56
CA LEU A 201 -11.22 -1.35 -15.71
C LEU A 201 -10.90 0.14 -15.97
N SER A 202 -10.43 0.86 -14.95
CA SER A 202 -10.03 2.26 -15.03
C SER A 202 -8.52 2.45 -15.23
N GLY A 203 -7.80 1.39 -15.66
CA GLY A 203 -6.39 1.44 -16.01
C GLY A 203 -5.42 1.13 -14.87
N ALA A 204 -5.88 0.69 -13.70
CA ALA A 204 -4.96 0.28 -12.63
C ALA A 204 -4.22 -1.01 -12.98
N VAL A 205 -2.88 -0.94 -13.01
CA VAL A 205 -2.01 -2.10 -13.27
C VAL A 205 -1.88 -3.01 -12.07
N GLY A 206 -2.24 -2.53 -10.89
CA GLY A 206 -2.16 -3.26 -9.63
C GLY A 206 -2.92 -2.57 -8.50
N ALA A 207 -2.77 -3.11 -7.31
CA ALA A 207 -3.34 -2.54 -6.10
C ALA A 207 -2.36 -2.63 -4.93
N ILE A 208 -2.32 -1.59 -4.11
CA ILE A 208 -1.52 -1.50 -2.88
C ILE A 208 -2.45 -1.24 -1.72
N GLY A 209 -2.64 -2.21 -0.81
CA GLY A 209 -3.62 -2.06 0.24
C GLY A 209 -3.41 -2.90 1.49
N SER A 210 -4.19 -2.60 2.50
CA SER A 210 -4.04 -3.13 3.85
C SER A 210 -4.46 -4.60 3.95
N TYR A 211 -5.56 -4.95 3.32
CA TYR A 211 -6.16 -6.28 3.45
C TYR A 211 -5.40 -7.36 2.68
N TYR A 212 -4.49 -6.96 1.79
CA TYR A 212 -3.57 -7.91 1.13
C TYR A 212 -2.53 -8.50 2.10
N ASN A 213 -2.38 -7.96 3.31
CA ASN A 213 -1.60 -8.62 4.38
C ASN A 213 -2.18 -9.99 4.79
N LEU A 214 -3.48 -10.22 4.55
CA LEU A 214 -4.15 -11.49 4.84
C LEU A 214 -4.54 -12.26 3.59
N TRP A 215 -5.00 -11.57 2.53
CA TRP A 215 -5.68 -12.19 1.40
C TRP A 215 -5.02 -11.90 0.04
N VAL A 216 -3.69 -11.71 0.03
CA VAL A 216 -2.96 -11.45 -1.22
C VAL A 216 -3.13 -12.58 -2.23
N ARG A 217 -3.11 -13.83 -1.80
CA ARG A 217 -3.27 -15.02 -2.65
C ARG A 217 -4.64 -15.02 -3.34
N GLU A 218 -5.70 -14.84 -2.57
CA GLU A 218 -7.08 -14.84 -3.01
C GLU A 218 -7.34 -13.67 -3.97
N CYS A 219 -6.93 -12.46 -3.60
CA CYS A 219 -7.06 -11.27 -4.43
C CYS A 219 -6.29 -11.41 -5.75
N LYS A 220 -5.07 -11.95 -5.71
CA LYS A 220 -4.26 -12.19 -6.91
C LYS A 220 -4.91 -13.22 -7.83
N ARG A 221 -5.43 -14.32 -7.27
CA ARG A 221 -6.16 -15.36 -8.01
C ARG A 221 -7.36 -14.77 -8.74
N VAL A 222 -8.20 -14.03 -8.01
CA VAL A 222 -9.41 -13.41 -8.56
C VAL A 222 -9.08 -12.35 -9.61
N ARG A 223 -8.11 -11.45 -9.32
CA ARG A 223 -7.68 -10.44 -10.28
C ARG A 223 -7.15 -11.07 -11.57
N LYS A 224 -6.35 -12.12 -11.48
CA LYS A 224 -5.84 -12.84 -12.65
C LYS A 224 -6.95 -13.46 -13.49
N ALA A 225 -7.96 -14.06 -12.84
CA ALA A 225 -9.12 -14.62 -13.53
C ALA A 225 -9.95 -13.53 -14.21
N PHE A 226 -10.22 -12.43 -13.50
CA PHE A 226 -10.94 -11.27 -14.01
C PHE A 226 -10.28 -10.67 -15.25
N LEU A 227 -8.96 -10.44 -15.22
CA LEU A 227 -8.20 -9.92 -16.37
C LEU A 227 -8.17 -10.88 -17.57
N LYS A 228 -8.44 -12.16 -17.35
CA LYS A 228 -8.62 -13.17 -18.41
C LYS A 228 -10.08 -13.29 -18.90
N GLY A 229 -10.97 -12.40 -18.48
CA GLY A 229 -12.37 -12.36 -18.90
C GLY A 229 -13.34 -13.12 -18.00
N ASN A 230 -12.88 -13.78 -16.91
CA ASN A 230 -13.78 -14.40 -15.93
C ASN A 230 -14.37 -13.35 -14.98
N VAL A 231 -15.35 -12.57 -15.48
CA VAL A 231 -16.05 -11.54 -14.70
C VAL A 231 -16.79 -12.14 -13.50
N ASN A 232 -17.28 -13.39 -13.62
CA ASN A 232 -18.01 -14.03 -12.54
C ASN A 232 -17.15 -14.30 -11.30
N ALA A 233 -15.84 -14.52 -11.45
CA ALA A 233 -14.94 -14.61 -10.31
C ALA A 233 -14.95 -13.31 -9.49
N ALA A 234 -14.84 -12.15 -10.15
CA ALA A 234 -14.92 -10.85 -9.47
C ALA A 234 -16.31 -10.59 -8.88
N ARG A 235 -17.38 -10.93 -9.58
CA ARG A 235 -18.78 -10.77 -9.09
C ARG A 235 -19.05 -11.54 -7.79
N ARG A 236 -18.43 -12.70 -7.61
CA ARG A 236 -18.56 -13.47 -6.35
C ARG A 236 -17.67 -12.91 -5.25
N PHE A 237 -16.41 -12.59 -5.61
CA PHE A 237 -15.40 -12.22 -4.64
C PHE A 237 -15.59 -10.80 -4.08
N MET A 238 -15.82 -9.81 -4.94
CA MET A 238 -15.83 -8.41 -4.51
C MET A 238 -16.84 -8.10 -3.41
N PRO A 239 -18.12 -8.58 -3.46
CA PRO A 239 -19.06 -8.34 -2.36
C PRO A 239 -18.60 -8.97 -1.04
N ALA A 240 -18.04 -10.18 -1.06
CA ALA A 240 -17.52 -10.85 0.13
C ALA A 240 -16.32 -10.09 0.72
N PHE A 241 -15.40 -9.63 -0.13
CA PHE A 241 -14.23 -8.86 0.28
C PHE A 241 -14.63 -7.48 0.84
N GLN A 242 -15.57 -6.78 0.19
CA GLN A 242 -16.14 -5.54 0.69
C GLN A 242 -16.84 -5.72 2.03
N HIS A 243 -17.57 -6.82 2.21
CA HIS A 243 -18.18 -7.15 3.50
C HIS A 243 -17.11 -7.37 4.58
N ALA A 244 -16.08 -8.17 4.32
CA ALA A 244 -14.99 -8.39 5.27
C ALA A 244 -14.30 -7.07 5.66
N ILE A 245 -14.06 -6.17 4.71
CA ILE A 245 -13.53 -4.83 4.98
C ILE A 245 -14.51 -4.03 5.85
N SER A 246 -15.80 -3.98 5.50
CA SER A 246 -16.80 -3.15 6.18
C SER A 246 -16.97 -3.50 7.66
N VAL A 247 -16.86 -4.79 8.00
CA VAL A 247 -17.01 -5.24 9.40
C VAL A 247 -15.74 -5.12 10.23
N THR A 248 -14.57 -4.98 9.60
CA THR A 248 -13.28 -4.95 10.28
C THR A 248 -12.59 -3.57 10.28
N VAL A 249 -12.96 -2.66 9.36
CA VAL A 249 -12.27 -1.38 9.16
C VAL A 249 -12.28 -0.47 10.39
N HIS A 250 -13.30 -0.55 11.23
CA HIS A 250 -13.43 0.26 12.45
C HIS A 250 -12.44 -0.14 13.56
N ASP A 251 -11.90 -1.37 13.50
CA ASP A 251 -10.83 -1.87 14.38
C ASP A 251 -9.83 -2.71 13.58
N MET A 252 -9.36 -2.14 12.49
CA MET A 252 -8.52 -2.80 11.49
C MET A 252 -7.26 -3.41 12.11
N TRP A 253 -6.55 -2.69 12.98
CA TRP A 253 -5.31 -3.20 13.59
C TRP A 253 -5.59 -4.31 14.60
N GLY A 254 -6.64 -4.21 15.40
CA GLY A 254 -7.07 -5.28 16.31
C GLY A 254 -7.42 -6.56 15.55
N PHE A 255 -8.16 -6.42 14.44
CA PHE A 255 -8.46 -7.52 13.54
C PHE A 255 -7.18 -8.15 12.95
N PHE A 256 -6.29 -7.33 12.36
CA PHE A 256 -5.05 -7.84 11.79
C PHE A 256 -4.17 -8.54 12.82
N ARG A 257 -4.08 -8.01 14.04
CA ARG A 257 -3.30 -8.66 15.11
C ARG A 257 -3.79 -10.08 15.36
N LYS A 258 -5.10 -10.28 15.51
CA LYS A 258 -5.68 -11.61 15.72
C LYS A 258 -5.53 -12.49 14.48
N ALA A 259 -5.85 -11.96 13.31
CA ALA A 259 -5.87 -12.71 12.08
C ALA A 259 -4.47 -13.16 11.59
N LEU A 260 -3.45 -12.29 11.71
CA LEU A 260 -2.07 -12.64 11.36
C LEU A 260 -1.46 -13.65 12.33
N ALA A 261 -1.77 -13.53 13.62
CA ALA A 261 -1.36 -14.53 14.60
C ALA A 261 -1.95 -15.91 14.26
N MET A 262 -3.25 -15.98 13.91
CA MET A 262 -3.92 -17.23 13.53
C MET A 262 -3.40 -17.81 12.21
N LYS A 263 -3.21 -16.97 11.20
CA LYS A 263 -2.88 -17.42 9.83
C LYS A 263 -1.39 -17.71 9.66
N PHE A 264 -0.51 -16.92 10.28
CA PHE A 264 0.93 -16.92 9.98
C PHE A 264 1.85 -17.04 11.21
N ASP A 265 1.30 -17.13 12.40
CA ASP A 265 2.07 -17.06 13.66
C ASP A 265 2.91 -15.76 13.74
N VAL A 266 2.32 -14.64 13.31
CA VAL A 266 2.92 -13.31 13.33
C VAL A 266 2.22 -12.45 14.37
N ASP A 267 2.95 -11.99 15.38
CA ASP A 267 2.48 -11.00 16.35
C ASP A 267 2.90 -9.60 15.88
N ILE A 268 1.92 -8.78 15.50
CA ILE A 268 2.20 -7.39 15.09
C ILE A 268 2.25 -6.42 16.28
N GLY A 269 2.02 -6.90 17.49
CA GLY A 269 1.96 -6.04 18.69
C GLY A 269 0.72 -5.14 18.70
N ASP A 270 0.81 -4.05 19.45
CA ASP A 270 -0.25 -3.05 19.57
C ASP A 270 0.02 -1.86 18.63
N THR A 271 -0.93 -0.96 18.50
CA THR A 271 -0.73 0.28 17.72
C THR A 271 0.15 1.27 18.49
N ILE A 272 0.85 2.13 17.73
CA ILE A 272 1.61 3.25 18.29
C ILE A 272 0.66 4.44 18.53
N ALA A 273 0.68 5.00 19.73
CA ALA A 273 -0.12 6.19 20.04
C ALA A 273 0.18 7.35 19.05
N PRO A 274 -0.82 8.13 18.63
CA PRO A 274 -2.18 8.21 19.14
C PRO A 274 -3.18 7.21 18.53
N LEU A 275 -2.73 6.30 17.67
CA LEU A 275 -3.62 5.25 17.20
C LEU A 275 -3.95 4.32 18.36
N THR A 276 -5.20 3.91 18.43
CA THR A 276 -5.66 2.89 19.36
C THR A 276 -6.19 1.72 18.56
N SER A 277 -5.76 0.51 18.88
CA SER A 277 -6.53 -0.68 18.53
C SER A 277 -7.86 -0.58 19.27
N GLY A 278 -8.96 -0.87 18.57
CA GLY A 278 -10.27 -0.88 19.19
C GLY A 278 -10.31 -1.80 20.41
N LYS A 279 -11.23 -1.57 21.32
CA LYS A 279 -11.41 -2.41 22.53
C LYS A 279 -11.99 -3.80 22.22
N ASN A 280 -12.30 -4.08 20.96
CA ASN A 280 -12.89 -5.34 20.55
C ASN A 280 -11.83 -6.44 20.57
N VAL A 281 -12.02 -7.40 21.42
CA VAL A 281 -11.25 -8.64 21.37
C VAL A 281 -11.90 -9.52 20.30
N TRP A 282 -11.27 -9.59 19.12
CA TRP A 282 -11.71 -10.45 18.03
C TRP A 282 -11.65 -11.93 18.46
N ARG A 283 -12.78 -12.63 18.40
CA ARG A 283 -12.85 -14.07 18.70
C ARG A 283 -12.30 -14.87 17.53
N GLU A 284 -11.75 -16.04 17.79
CA GLU A 284 -11.22 -16.94 16.77
C GLU A 284 -12.28 -17.33 15.75
N SER A 285 -13.52 -17.58 16.22
CA SER A 285 -14.64 -17.91 15.35
C SER A 285 -14.95 -16.78 14.34
N GLU A 286 -14.99 -15.53 14.81
CA GLU A 286 -15.27 -14.37 13.93
C GLU A 286 -14.20 -14.20 12.83
N VAL A 287 -12.94 -14.43 13.18
CA VAL A 287 -11.84 -14.37 12.21
C VAL A 287 -11.88 -15.56 11.26
N SER A 288 -12.19 -16.77 11.77
CA SER A 288 -12.31 -17.98 10.96
C SER A 288 -13.47 -17.89 9.97
N ASP A 289 -14.62 -17.34 10.37
CA ASP A 289 -15.77 -17.10 9.51
C ASP A 289 -15.41 -16.20 8.32
N LEU A 290 -14.60 -15.15 8.57
CA LEU A 290 -14.13 -14.26 7.51
C LEU A 290 -13.09 -14.94 6.60
N PHE A 291 -12.21 -15.79 7.13
CA PHE A 291 -11.29 -16.58 6.30
C PHE A 291 -12.05 -17.53 5.40
N GLU A 292 -13.04 -18.25 5.93
CA GLU A 292 -13.90 -19.16 5.14
C GLU A 292 -14.70 -18.42 4.07
N LEU A 293 -15.29 -17.27 4.42
CA LEU A 293 -16.01 -16.41 3.49
C LEU A 293 -15.13 -16.03 2.28
N ILE A 294 -13.92 -15.55 2.53
CA ILE A 294 -12.99 -15.09 1.48
C ILE A 294 -12.46 -16.27 0.66
N GLU A 295 -12.08 -17.37 1.29
CA GLU A 295 -11.63 -18.58 0.59
C GLU A 295 -12.71 -19.10 -0.36
N ASN A 296 -13.95 -19.28 0.13
CA ASN A 296 -15.09 -19.76 -0.66
C ASN A 296 -15.41 -18.83 -1.84
N ALA A 297 -15.42 -17.51 -1.59
CA ALA A 297 -15.68 -16.53 -2.65
C ALA A 297 -14.57 -16.47 -3.70
N SER A 298 -13.33 -16.83 -3.37
CA SER A 298 -12.17 -16.76 -4.26
C SER A 298 -12.01 -18.02 -5.16
N THR A 299 -12.79 -19.05 -4.96
CA THR A 299 -12.77 -20.27 -5.79
C THR A 299 -13.17 -19.93 -7.23
N ILE A 300 -12.38 -20.37 -8.22
CA ILE A 300 -12.53 -20.01 -9.65
C ILE A 300 -13.14 -21.18 -10.41
#